data_5384004666393084969f30ceadb35038
#
_entry.id   5384004666393084969f30ceadb35038
#
_cell.length_a   1.000
_cell.length_b   1.000
_cell.length_c   1.000
_cell.angle_alpha   90.00
_cell.angle_beta   90.00
_cell.angle_gamma   90.00
#
_symmetry.space_group_name_H-M   'P 1'
#
loop_
_entity.id
_entity.type
_entity.pdbx_description
1 polymer ?
#
loop_
_entity_poly.entity_id
_entity_poly.type
_entity_poly.pdbx_seq_one_letter_code
_entity_poly.pdbx_strand_id
1 'polypeptide(L)'
;MRIGIVLLPQDRWAQARERWQAVERWGFDHAWTYDHLAWRSLADEPWFATVPLLAAAAAVTERIRLGTWVASPNFRHPVPFAKDVMGLDDVSGGRLLLGLGAGGAGYDAGVLGPAPTPRERADRFSEFVDVLDALLTQPVTDHAGTWYEAHGARMIPGCVQRPRVPFVVAANGPRALALAARHGQGWATYGPAVDEDATATATAQEEWWRGLAVLRDRFDEAQEAAGRSVRDRYLSLDGAPVFSLSSLAALTEGVERAAALGFTDVVVHWPRPAGVYAGRLEVLEAAADALPSLQAVLPAARD
;
A
#
# COMPACT_ATOMS: atom_id res chain seq x y z
N MET A 1 -12.52 10.73 6.93
CA MET A 1 -11.25 10.29 6.30
C MET A 1 -10.56 9.28 7.19
N ARG A 2 -10.02 8.16 6.67
CA ARG A 2 -9.13 7.29 7.45
C ARG A 2 -7.68 7.72 7.21
N ILE A 3 -6.88 7.71 8.27
CA ILE A 3 -5.47 8.15 8.22
C ILE A 3 -4.57 6.97 8.55
N GLY A 4 -3.69 6.65 7.62
CA GLY A 4 -2.71 5.58 7.79
C GLY A 4 -1.28 6.08 7.74
N ILE A 5 -0.37 5.22 8.19
CA ILE A 5 1.05 5.54 8.25
C ILE A 5 1.91 4.38 7.75
N VAL A 6 2.97 4.67 7.02
CA VAL A 6 4.00 3.70 6.64
C VAL A 6 5.16 3.77 7.63
N LEU A 7 5.52 2.63 8.18
CA LEU A 7 6.75 2.41 8.92
C LEU A 7 7.70 1.59 8.04
N LEU A 8 8.81 2.20 7.61
CA LEU A 8 9.80 1.47 6.81
C LEU A 8 10.43 0.35 7.65
N PRO A 9 10.75 -0.81 7.04
CA PRO A 9 11.27 -1.97 7.76
C PRO A 9 12.79 -1.84 8.04
N GLN A 10 13.21 -0.71 8.61
CA GLN A 10 14.61 -0.35 8.83
C GLN A 10 15.06 -0.55 10.28
N ASP A 11 14.14 -0.54 11.21
CA ASP A 11 14.47 -0.63 12.64
C ASP A 11 14.61 -2.08 13.10
N ARG A 12 15.51 -2.32 14.06
CA ARG A 12 15.51 -3.56 14.82
C ARG A 12 14.22 -3.69 15.61
N TRP A 13 13.75 -4.92 15.82
CA TRP A 13 12.45 -5.19 16.41
C TRP A 13 12.18 -4.44 17.72
N ALA A 14 13.15 -4.32 18.60
CA ALA A 14 12.96 -3.59 19.86
C ALA A 14 12.44 -2.15 19.63
N GLN A 15 13.00 -1.44 18.65
CA GLN A 15 12.59 -0.09 18.28
C GLN A 15 11.32 -0.10 17.42
N ALA A 16 11.24 -0.99 16.44
CA ALA A 16 10.06 -1.14 15.59
C ALA A 16 8.80 -1.39 16.43
N ARG A 17 8.87 -2.28 17.44
CA ARG A 17 7.78 -2.58 18.36
C ARG A 17 7.17 -1.32 18.98
N GLU A 18 8.02 -0.42 19.49
CA GLU A 18 7.56 0.82 20.13
C GLU A 18 6.81 1.72 19.14
N ARG A 19 7.30 1.81 17.89
CA ARG A 19 6.64 2.59 16.83
C ARG A 19 5.29 1.99 16.44
N TRP A 20 5.20 0.67 16.24
CA TRP A 20 3.93 0.00 15.92
C TRP A 20 2.89 0.18 17.03
N GLN A 21 3.29 0.06 18.29
CA GLN A 21 2.41 0.34 19.41
C GLN A 21 2.05 1.82 19.55
N ALA A 22 2.96 2.73 19.23
CA ALA A 22 2.69 4.17 19.27
C ALA A 22 1.62 4.58 18.26
N VAL A 23 1.72 4.13 16.99
CA VAL A 23 0.73 4.49 15.96
C VAL A 23 -0.68 3.97 16.30
N GLU A 24 -0.78 2.79 16.93
CA GLU A 24 -2.07 2.32 17.42
C GLU A 24 -2.59 3.17 18.59
N ARG A 25 -1.75 3.51 19.57
CA ARG A 25 -2.14 4.38 20.70
C ARG A 25 -2.55 5.77 20.25
N TRP A 26 -1.89 6.32 19.23
CA TRP A 26 -2.21 7.61 18.65
C TRP A 26 -3.53 7.62 17.89
N GLY A 27 -4.02 6.46 17.46
CA GLY A 27 -5.34 6.34 16.82
C GLY A 27 -5.30 6.36 15.29
N PHE A 28 -4.17 6.01 14.66
CA PHE A 28 -4.15 5.75 13.23
C PHE A 28 -5.06 4.58 12.87
N ASP A 29 -5.76 4.68 11.73
CA ASP A 29 -6.71 3.65 11.28
C ASP A 29 -6.01 2.41 10.72
N HIS A 30 -4.88 2.60 10.05
CA HIS A 30 -4.08 1.53 9.48
C HIS A 30 -2.59 1.88 9.42
N ALA A 31 -1.75 0.85 9.52
CA ALA A 31 -0.31 0.98 9.42
C ALA A 31 0.24 0.00 8.38
N TRP A 32 1.25 0.43 7.66
CA TRP A 32 1.81 -0.26 6.52
C TRP A 32 3.31 -0.40 6.65
N THR A 33 3.88 -1.37 5.96
CA THR A 33 5.32 -1.43 5.74
C THR A 33 5.64 -1.78 4.29
N TYR A 34 6.77 -1.31 3.79
CA TYR A 34 7.23 -1.61 2.44
C TYR A 34 7.61 -3.08 2.29
N ASP A 35 7.26 -3.67 1.16
CA ASP A 35 7.62 -5.05 0.82
C ASP A 35 8.63 -5.07 -0.34
N HIS A 36 9.90 -4.90 0.03
CA HIS A 36 11.05 -4.89 -0.87
C HIS A 36 12.19 -5.72 -0.28
N LEU A 37 13.11 -6.21 -1.12
CA LEU A 37 14.40 -6.75 -0.69
C LEU A 37 15.39 -5.63 -0.36
N ALA A 38 15.34 -4.54 -1.12
CA ALA A 38 15.96 -3.25 -0.85
C ALA A 38 15.25 -2.17 -1.67
N TRP A 39 15.29 -0.91 -1.25
CA TRP A 39 14.48 0.12 -1.90
C TRP A 39 15.27 1.37 -2.27
N ARG A 40 15.37 1.65 -3.59
CA ARG A 40 15.92 2.89 -4.19
C ARG A 40 17.18 3.40 -3.51
N SER A 41 17.18 4.67 -3.06
CA SER A 41 18.28 5.33 -2.34
C SER A 41 18.58 4.74 -0.96
N LEU A 42 17.74 3.83 -0.46
CA LEU A 42 17.91 3.15 0.82
C LEU A 42 18.44 1.71 0.68
N ALA A 43 18.95 1.35 -0.51
CA ALA A 43 19.42 -0.02 -0.79
C ALA A 43 20.58 -0.48 0.10
N ASP A 44 21.41 0.45 0.56
CA ASP A 44 22.55 0.19 1.44
C ASP A 44 22.23 0.43 2.94
N GLU A 45 20.97 0.73 3.26
CA GLU A 45 20.50 0.88 4.64
C GLU A 45 19.89 -0.43 5.18
N PRO A 46 19.73 -0.56 6.52
CA PRO A 46 19.03 -1.72 7.09
C PRO A 46 17.65 -1.92 6.47
N TRP A 47 17.34 -3.16 6.10
CA TRP A 47 16.05 -3.51 5.51
C TRP A 47 15.64 -4.92 5.94
N PHE A 48 14.53 -5.04 6.69
CA PHE A 48 14.05 -6.30 7.22
C PHE A 48 12.89 -6.86 6.39
N ALA A 49 12.72 -8.18 6.42
CA ALA A 49 11.64 -8.86 5.70
C ALA A 49 10.26 -8.47 6.27
N THR A 50 9.33 -8.18 5.38
CA THR A 50 7.99 -7.65 5.68
C THR A 50 7.10 -8.63 6.45
N VAL A 51 7.07 -9.89 6.04
CA VAL A 51 6.17 -10.89 6.65
C VAL A 51 6.48 -11.13 8.13
N PRO A 52 7.74 -11.38 8.55
CA PRO A 52 8.08 -11.49 9.96
C PRO A 52 7.79 -10.22 10.75
N LEU A 53 8.04 -9.03 10.15
CA LEU A 53 7.77 -7.75 10.79
C LEU A 53 6.27 -7.56 11.05
N LEU A 54 5.42 -7.81 10.04
CA LEU A 54 3.97 -7.68 10.17
C LEU A 54 3.39 -8.70 11.17
N ALA A 55 3.91 -9.94 11.21
CA ALA A 55 3.50 -10.92 12.20
C ALA A 55 3.83 -10.46 13.63
N ALA A 56 5.03 -9.94 13.84
CA ALA A 56 5.44 -9.40 15.12
C ALA A 56 4.62 -8.14 15.51
N ALA A 57 4.33 -7.25 14.56
CA ALA A 57 3.49 -6.07 14.76
C ALA A 57 2.05 -6.47 15.12
N ALA A 58 1.50 -7.47 14.43
CA ALA A 58 0.16 -8.00 14.71
C ALA A 58 0.03 -8.55 16.13
N ALA A 59 1.10 -9.21 16.62
CA ALA A 59 1.13 -9.80 17.98
C ALA A 59 1.22 -8.76 19.12
N VAL A 60 1.58 -7.50 18.81
CA VAL A 60 1.73 -6.44 19.82
C VAL A 60 0.76 -5.28 19.65
N THR A 61 -0.19 -5.42 18.73
CA THR A 61 -1.29 -4.48 18.46
C THR A 61 -2.63 -5.22 18.47
N GLU A 62 -3.73 -4.51 18.72
CA GLU A 62 -5.04 -5.13 18.91
C GLU A 62 -6.11 -4.65 17.93
N ARG A 63 -6.03 -3.41 17.46
CA ARG A 63 -7.09 -2.75 16.69
C ARG A 63 -6.67 -2.26 15.32
N ILE A 64 -5.46 -1.69 15.23
CA ILE A 64 -4.98 -1.09 13.99
C ILE A 64 -4.90 -2.13 12.86
N ARG A 65 -5.35 -1.76 11.67
CA ARG A 65 -5.18 -2.61 10.50
C ARG A 65 -3.73 -2.55 10.03
N LEU A 66 -3.23 -3.65 9.52
CA LEU A 66 -1.82 -3.84 9.15
C LEU A 66 -1.73 -4.22 7.68
N GLY A 67 -0.70 -3.79 6.97
CA GLY A 67 -0.59 -4.18 5.57
C GLY A 67 0.77 -4.00 4.91
N THR A 68 0.89 -4.54 3.71
CA THR A 68 2.02 -4.32 2.80
C THR A 68 1.78 -3.09 1.94
N TRP A 69 2.82 -2.25 1.73
CA TRP A 69 2.75 -1.05 0.88
C TRP A 69 3.87 -1.03 -0.18
N VAL A 70 3.86 -1.83 -1.23
CA VAL A 70 2.92 -2.90 -1.53
C VAL A 70 3.71 -4.16 -1.90
N ALA A 71 3.12 -5.35 -1.72
CA ALA A 71 3.74 -6.59 -2.17
C ALA A 71 3.70 -6.72 -3.69
N SER A 72 4.77 -7.29 -4.25
CA SER A 72 4.90 -7.43 -5.70
C SER A 72 5.41 -8.81 -6.11
N PRO A 73 5.18 -9.23 -7.37
CA PRO A 73 5.69 -10.49 -7.88
C PRO A 73 7.20 -10.48 -8.15
N ASN A 74 7.93 -9.38 -7.91
CA ASN A 74 9.35 -9.30 -8.23
C ASN A 74 10.20 -10.41 -7.57
N PHE A 75 9.85 -10.77 -6.34
CA PHE A 75 10.55 -11.82 -5.58
C PHE A 75 9.58 -12.79 -4.87
N ARG A 76 8.28 -12.73 -5.20
CA ARG A 76 7.26 -13.57 -4.57
C ARG A 76 6.61 -14.51 -5.57
N HIS A 77 6.40 -15.76 -5.16
CA HIS A 77 5.55 -16.71 -5.86
C HIS A 77 4.19 -16.76 -5.16
N PRO A 78 3.03 -16.77 -5.88
CA PRO A 78 1.71 -16.65 -5.26
C PRO A 78 1.40 -17.77 -4.26
N VAL A 79 1.85 -19.01 -4.51
CA VAL A 79 1.53 -20.16 -3.64
C VAL A 79 2.15 -20.02 -2.23
N PRO A 80 3.47 -19.87 -2.02
CA PRO A 80 4.02 -19.63 -0.69
C PRO A 80 3.52 -18.32 -0.10
N PHE A 81 3.36 -17.27 -0.92
CA PHE A 81 2.88 -15.99 -0.43
C PHE A 81 1.43 -16.05 0.07
N ALA A 82 0.56 -16.87 -0.54
CA ALA A 82 -0.79 -17.11 -0.02
C ALA A 82 -0.76 -17.75 1.39
N LYS A 83 0.23 -18.61 1.68
CA LYS A 83 0.43 -19.16 3.04
C LYS A 83 0.85 -18.07 4.03
N ASP A 84 1.76 -17.19 3.62
CA ASP A 84 2.18 -16.04 4.43
C ASP A 84 0.98 -15.13 4.75
N VAL A 85 0.17 -14.79 3.73
CA VAL A 85 -1.03 -13.96 3.86
C VAL A 85 -2.06 -14.60 4.79
N MET A 86 -2.33 -15.90 4.63
CA MET A 86 -3.25 -16.64 5.49
C MET A 86 -2.77 -16.65 6.94
N GLY A 87 -1.46 -16.86 7.17
CA GLY A 87 -0.87 -16.83 8.52
C GLY A 87 -0.90 -15.44 9.13
N LEU A 88 -0.62 -14.38 8.37
CA LEU A 88 -0.71 -12.99 8.84
C LEU A 88 -2.16 -12.61 9.20
N ASP A 89 -3.12 -13.06 8.40
CA ASP A 89 -4.54 -12.82 8.66
C ASP A 89 -5.00 -13.48 9.97
N ASP A 90 -4.55 -14.71 10.22
CA ASP A 90 -4.81 -15.44 11.45
C ASP A 90 -4.18 -14.76 12.68
N VAL A 91 -2.87 -14.50 12.64
CA VAL A 91 -2.13 -13.85 13.74
C VAL A 91 -2.69 -12.45 14.04
N SER A 92 -3.15 -11.73 13.04
CA SER A 92 -3.76 -10.40 13.21
C SER A 92 -5.24 -10.45 13.65
N GLY A 93 -5.87 -11.64 13.70
CA GLY A 93 -7.30 -11.74 13.97
C GLY A 93 -8.18 -11.06 12.92
N GLY A 94 -7.79 -11.11 11.64
CA GLY A 94 -8.55 -10.53 10.53
C GLY A 94 -8.32 -9.03 10.32
N ARG A 95 -7.19 -8.46 10.78
CA ARG A 95 -6.84 -7.04 10.58
C ARG A 95 -5.96 -6.79 9.37
N LEU A 96 -5.53 -7.83 8.65
CA LEU A 96 -4.64 -7.69 7.51
C LEU A 96 -5.32 -6.96 6.35
N LEU A 97 -4.59 -6.06 5.70
CA LEU A 97 -4.85 -5.46 4.40
C LEU A 97 -3.72 -5.88 3.46
N LEU A 98 -4.05 -6.44 2.31
CA LEU A 98 -3.02 -6.86 1.37
C LEU A 98 -2.84 -5.82 0.27
N GLY A 99 -1.85 -4.95 0.44
CA GLY A 99 -1.42 -4.03 -0.61
C GLY A 99 -0.63 -4.79 -1.67
N LEU A 100 -1.05 -4.67 -2.93
CA LEU A 100 -0.48 -5.36 -4.09
C LEU A 100 -0.09 -4.37 -5.18
N GLY A 101 1.05 -4.58 -5.82
CA GLY A 101 1.54 -3.75 -6.92
C GLY A 101 2.40 -4.53 -7.92
N ALA A 102 2.55 -3.98 -9.12
CA ALA A 102 3.31 -4.64 -10.19
C ALA A 102 4.82 -4.75 -9.92
N GLY A 103 5.32 -4.03 -8.91
CA GLY A 103 6.74 -3.85 -8.69
C GLY A 103 7.38 -2.82 -9.63
N GLY A 104 8.43 -2.16 -9.17
CA GLY A 104 9.23 -1.24 -9.97
C GLY A 104 10.34 -1.93 -10.75
N ALA A 105 11.12 -1.13 -11.49
CA ALA A 105 12.34 -1.57 -12.18
C ALA A 105 13.60 -1.47 -11.28
N GLY A 106 13.43 -1.31 -9.96
CA GLY A 106 14.54 -1.15 -9.02
C GLY A 106 15.24 -2.46 -8.67
N TYR A 107 15.94 -2.46 -7.53
CA TYR A 107 16.76 -3.57 -7.04
C TYR A 107 16.03 -4.92 -7.06
N ASP A 108 14.80 -5.00 -6.57
CA ASP A 108 14.02 -6.23 -6.50
C ASP A 108 13.77 -6.90 -7.85
N ALA A 109 13.70 -6.10 -8.93
CA ALA A 109 13.40 -6.62 -10.24
C ALA A 109 14.54 -7.45 -10.85
N GLY A 110 15.77 -7.17 -10.43
CA GLY A 110 16.97 -7.76 -11.01
C GLY A 110 17.77 -8.68 -10.08
N VAL A 111 17.51 -8.65 -8.77
CA VAL A 111 18.35 -9.37 -7.79
C VAL A 111 18.24 -10.90 -7.89
N LEU A 112 17.12 -11.43 -8.34
CA LEU A 112 16.89 -12.87 -8.51
C LEU A 112 17.00 -13.34 -9.97
N GLY A 113 17.42 -12.48 -10.88
CA GLY A 113 17.56 -12.80 -12.31
C GLY A 113 17.30 -11.61 -13.20
N PRO A 114 17.21 -11.79 -14.53
CA PRO A 114 16.95 -10.70 -15.44
C PRO A 114 15.66 -9.94 -15.12
N ALA A 115 15.75 -8.61 -15.04
CA ALA A 115 14.61 -7.76 -14.79
C ALA A 115 13.59 -7.86 -15.95
N PRO A 116 12.30 -8.07 -15.67
CA PRO A 116 11.28 -8.13 -16.71
C PRO A 116 11.03 -6.75 -17.32
N THR A 117 10.66 -6.75 -18.59
CA THR A 117 10.20 -5.53 -19.29
C THR A 117 8.93 -4.96 -18.62
N PRO A 118 8.59 -3.67 -18.86
CA PRO A 118 7.35 -3.10 -18.34
C PRO A 118 6.08 -3.88 -18.72
N ARG A 119 6.04 -4.46 -19.93
CA ARG A 119 4.93 -5.31 -20.38
C ARG A 119 4.86 -6.61 -19.59
N GLU A 120 5.97 -7.32 -19.48
CA GLU A 120 6.08 -8.57 -18.75
C GLU A 120 5.74 -8.38 -17.25
N ARG A 121 6.17 -7.26 -16.65
CA ARG A 121 5.78 -6.93 -15.26
C ARG A 121 4.26 -6.80 -15.12
N ALA A 122 3.61 -6.11 -16.05
CA ALA A 122 2.15 -5.95 -16.01
C ALA A 122 1.42 -7.28 -16.24
N ASP A 123 1.90 -8.12 -17.17
CA ASP A 123 1.34 -9.44 -17.43
C ASP A 123 1.51 -10.37 -16.23
N ARG A 124 2.73 -10.43 -15.67
CA ARG A 124 3.03 -11.21 -14.46
C ARG A 124 2.22 -10.76 -13.25
N PHE A 125 2.04 -9.45 -13.07
CA PHE A 125 1.24 -8.92 -11.97
C PHE A 125 -0.24 -9.30 -12.11
N SER A 126 -0.79 -9.25 -13.31
CA SER A 126 -2.18 -9.67 -13.54
C SER A 126 -2.37 -11.14 -13.16
N GLU A 127 -1.50 -12.03 -13.67
CA GLU A 127 -1.56 -13.46 -13.35
C GLU A 127 -1.32 -13.72 -11.85
N PHE A 128 -0.38 -12.99 -11.22
CA PHE A 128 -0.12 -13.09 -9.78
C PHE A 128 -1.37 -12.80 -8.95
N VAL A 129 -2.10 -11.73 -9.27
CA VAL A 129 -3.32 -11.36 -8.54
C VAL A 129 -4.45 -12.35 -8.80
N ASP A 130 -4.64 -12.79 -10.05
CA ASP A 130 -5.64 -13.80 -10.40
C ASP A 130 -5.41 -15.12 -9.65
N VAL A 131 -4.17 -15.61 -9.62
CA VAL A 131 -3.79 -16.84 -8.90
C VAL A 131 -3.93 -16.67 -7.39
N LEU A 132 -3.50 -15.53 -6.86
CA LEU A 132 -3.59 -15.25 -5.43
C LEU A 132 -5.06 -15.17 -4.97
N ASP A 133 -5.94 -14.57 -5.78
CA ASP A 133 -7.38 -14.54 -5.52
C ASP A 133 -7.97 -15.95 -5.46
N ALA A 134 -7.65 -16.81 -6.43
CA ALA A 134 -8.09 -18.21 -6.45
C ALA A 134 -7.56 -18.99 -5.23
N LEU A 135 -6.26 -18.86 -4.92
CA LEU A 135 -5.64 -19.52 -3.76
C LEU A 135 -6.32 -19.14 -2.44
N LEU A 136 -6.61 -17.86 -2.23
CA LEU A 136 -7.17 -17.37 -0.96
C LEU A 136 -8.69 -17.54 -0.84
N THR A 137 -9.38 -17.91 -1.95
CA THR A 137 -10.84 -18.14 -1.95
C THR A 137 -11.23 -19.61 -2.06
N GLN A 138 -10.31 -20.46 -2.51
CA GLN A 138 -10.56 -21.89 -2.72
C GLN A 138 -9.68 -22.72 -1.78
N PRO A 139 -10.18 -23.84 -1.24
CA PRO A 139 -9.38 -24.72 -0.36
C PRO A 139 -8.27 -25.46 -1.10
N VAL A 140 -8.48 -25.77 -2.39
CA VAL A 140 -7.52 -26.42 -3.27
C VAL A 140 -7.54 -25.72 -4.62
N THR A 141 -6.37 -25.37 -5.13
CA THR A 141 -6.23 -24.64 -6.40
C THR A 141 -5.23 -25.35 -7.32
N ASP A 142 -5.65 -25.56 -8.56
CA ASP A 142 -4.78 -25.90 -9.68
C ASP A 142 -4.72 -24.70 -10.63
N HIS A 143 -3.52 -24.38 -11.11
CA HIS A 143 -3.27 -23.31 -12.08
C HIS A 143 -2.10 -23.69 -12.98
N ALA A 144 -2.24 -23.43 -14.28
CA ALA A 144 -1.18 -23.53 -15.26
C ALA A 144 -1.20 -22.28 -16.13
N GLY A 145 -0.29 -21.35 -15.83
CA GLY A 145 -0.20 -20.05 -16.49
C GLY A 145 1.12 -19.83 -17.22
N THR A 146 1.34 -18.60 -17.64
CA THR A 146 2.60 -18.20 -18.29
C THR A 146 3.72 -17.97 -17.26
N TRP A 147 3.39 -17.48 -16.09
CA TRP A 147 4.33 -17.07 -15.06
C TRP A 147 4.31 -17.98 -13.83
N TYR A 148 3.17 -18.63 -13.57
CA TYR A 148 2.99 -19.43 -12.36
C TYR A 148 2.29 -20.74 -12.64
N GLU A 149 2.68 -21.74 -11.86
CA GLU A 149 2.00 -23.03 -11.80
C GLU A 149 1.64 -23.34 -10.34
N ALA A 150 0.51 -23.98 -10.14
CA ALA A 150 0.08 -24.53 -8.86
C ALA A 150 -0.60 -25.88 -9.08
N HIS A 151 -0.17 -26.92 -8.37
CA HIS A 151 -0.68 -28.26 -8.50
C HIS A 151 -1.28 -28.72 -7.16
N GLY A 152 -2.61 -28.72 -7.07
CA GLY A 152 -3.34 -29.07 -5.86
C GLY A 152 -2.92 -28.24 -4.64
N ALA A 153 -2.63 -26.95 -4.83
CA ALA A 153 -2.19 -26.06 -3.76
C ALA A 153 -3.31 -25.90 -2.73
N ARG A 154 -3.01 -26.18 -1.46
CA ARG A 154 -3.99 -26.22 -0.37
C ARG A 154 -3.85 -25.03 0.55
N MET A 155 -4.92 -24.19 0.64
CA MET A 155 -5.04 -23.04 1.55
C MET A 155 -6.09 -23.36 2.64
N ILE A 156 -5.79 -24.34 3.46
CA ILE A 156 -6.62 -24.80 4.58
C ILE A 156 -5.92 -24.38 5.88
N PRO A 157 -6.62 -23.73 6.81
CA PRO A 157 -8.09 -23.53 6.94
C PRO A 157 -8.67 -22.34 6.14
N GLY A 158 -7.89 -21.60 5.38
CA GLY A 158 -8.26 -20.36 4.71
C GLY A 158 -8.04 -19.13 5.59
N CYS A 159 -8.36 -17.96 5.06
CA CYS A 159 -8.29 -16.70 5.80
C CYS A 159 -9.36 -16.61 6.90
N VAL A 160 -9.11 -15.82 7.92
CA VAL A 160 -10.12 -15.39 8.91
C VAL A 160 -11.15 -14.48 8.25
N GLN A 161 -10.67 -13.50 7.47
CA GLN A 161 -11.52 -12.62 6.68
C GLN A 161 -12.18 -13.36 5.52
N ARG A 162 -13.43 -13.02 5.19
CA ARG A 162 -14.20 -13.68 4.11
C ARG A 162 -14.60 -12.68 3.02
N PRO A 163 -14.58 -13.08 1.75
CA PRO A 163 -14.16 -14.39 1.20
C PRO A 163 -12.65 -14.62 1.33
N ARG A 164 -11.82 -13.58 1.50
CA ARG A 164 -10.38 -13.53 1.72
C ARG A 164 -9.95 -12.20 2.32
N VAL A 165 -8.67 -12.02 2.59
CA VAL A 165 -8.07 -10.73 2.93
C VAL A 165 -8.38 -9.68 1.86
N PRO A 166 -8.78 -8.45 2.23
CA PRO A 166 -9.02 -7.38 1.27
C PRO A 166 -7.76 -7.01 0.49
N PHE A 167 -7.86 -6.98 -0.84
CA PHE A 167 -6.79 -6.50 -1.71
C PHE A 167 -6.89 -4.99 -1.89
N VAL A 168 -5.80 -4.29 -1.61
CA VAL A 168 -5.59 -2.88 -1.92
C VAL A 168 -4.60 -2.81 -3.08
N VAL A 169 -5.12 -2.60 -4.30
CA VAL A 169 -4.31 -2.72 -5.51
C VAL A 169 -3.73 -1.35 -5.89
N ALA A 170 -2.42 -1.24 -5.89
CA ALA A 170 -1.71 -0.04 -6.33
C ALA A 170 -1.69 0.05 -7.86
N ALA A 171 -2.26 1.12 -8.40
CA ALA A 171 -2.46 1.26 -9.84
C ALA A 171 -2.45 2.71 -10.30
N ASN A 172 -1.66 2.98 -11.36
CA ASN A 172 -1.62 4.27 -12.07
C ASN A 172 -1.82 4.09 -13.58
N GLY A 173 -1.36 2.97 -14.15
CA GLY A 173 -1.52 2.67 -15.57
C GLY A 173 -2.82 1.92 -15.89
N PRO A 174 -3.32 1.97 -17.14
CA PRO A 174 -4.66 1.47 -17.48
C PRO A 174 -4.86 -0.01 -17.18
N ARG A 175 -3.85 -0.86 -17.38
CA ARG A 175 -3.92 -2.31 -17.08
C ARG A 175 -4.04 -2.58 -15.57
N ALA A 176 -3.26 -1.85 -14.76
CA ALA A 176 -3.33 -1.98 -13.31
C ALA A 176 -4.62 -1.38 -12.74
N LEU A 177 -5.14 -0.28 -13.31
CA LEU A 177 -6.45 0.29 -12.94
C LEU A 177 -7.58 -0.71 -13.22
N ALA A 178 -7.57 -1.37 -14.39
CA ALA A 178 -8.55 -2.42 -14.69
C ALA A 178 -8.43 -3.61 -13.71
N LEU A 179 -7.21 -3.99 -13.31
CA LEU A 179 -6.98 -5.04 -12.32
C LEU A 179 -7.51 -4.63 -10.93
N ALA A 180 -7.25 -3.38 -10.51
CA ALA A 180 -7.76 -2.82 -9.26
C ALA A 180 -9.30 -2.78 -9.25
N ALA A 181 -9.93 -2.38 -10.36
CA ALA A 181 -11.38 -2.40 -10.50
C ALA A 181 -11.96 -3.82 -10.41
N ARG A 182 -11.27 -4.83 -10.97
CA ARG A 182 -11.73 -6.22 -11.01
C ARG A 182 -11.57 -6.96 -9.68
N HIS A 183 -10.43 -6.83 -9.00
CA HIS A 183 -10.08 -7.62 -7.82
C HIS A 183 -9.99 -6.82 -6.52
N GLY A 184 -9.79 -5.50 -6.59
CA GLY A 184 -9.60 -4.66 -5.41
C GLY A 184 -10.85 -4.51 -4.54
N GLN A 185 -10.69 -4.52 -3.24
CA GLN A 185 -11.58 -3.90 -2.28
C GLN A 185 -11.17 -2.45 -2.06
N GLY A 186 -9.88 -2.14 -2.33
CA GLY A 186 -9.33 -0.80 -2.35
C GLY A 186 -8.43 -0.56 -3.57
N TRP A 187 -8.39 0.68 -4.02
CA TRP A 187 -7.42 1.19 -4.97
C TRP A 187 -6.42 2.08 -4.27
N ALA A 188 -5.13 1.88 -4.51
CA ALA A 188 -4.07 2.73 -3.98
C ALA A 188 -3.33 3.46 -5.09
N THR A 189 -2.91 4.69 -4.82
CA THR A 189 -2.06 5.48 -5.71
C THR A 189 -1.12 6.39 -4.92
N TYR A 190 0.03 6.69 -5.51
CA TYR A 190 0.94 7.75 -5.08
C TYR A 190 0.81 9.00 -5.99
N GLY A 191 -0.25 9.06 -6.81
CA GLY A 191 -0.45 10.12 -7.80
C GLY A 191 0.42 9.97 -9.04
N PRO A 192 0.50 11.00 -9.88
CA PRO A 192 1.40 11.04 -11.03
C PRO A 192 2.85 10.99 -10.55
N ALA A 193 3.73 10.41 -11.39
CA ALA A 193 5.16 10.38 -11.09
C ALA A 193 5.72 11.80 -11.02
N VAL A 194 6.53 12.04 -10.00
CA VAL A 194 7.31 13.28 -9.81
C VAL A 194 8.77 12.92 -10.07
N ASP A 195 9.50 13.80 -10.69
CA ASP A 195 10.95 13.68 -10.83
C ASP A 195 11.57 13.77 -9.44
N GLU A 196 12.39 12.78 -9.07
CA GLU A 196 13.03 12.71 -7.74
C GLU A 196 13.97 13.89 -7.48
N ASP A 197 14.52 14.50 -8.56
CA ASP A 197 15.40 15.66 -8.48
C ASP A 197 14.64 17.00 -8.58
N ALA A 198 13.32 16.96 -8.81
CA ALA A 198 12.53 18.17 -8.93
C ALA A 198 12.41 18.92 -7.60
N THR A 199 12.70 20.20 -7.64
CA THR A 199 12.48 21.07 -6.46
C THR A 199 10.99 21.13 -6.12
N ALA A 200 10.65 20.89 -4.86
CA ALA A 200 9.30 21.01 -4.35
C ALA A 200 8.83 22.48 -4.40
N THR A 201 8.10 22.84 -5.45
CA THR A 201 7.51 24.17 -5.66
C THR A 201 6.00 24.12 -5.53
N ALA A 202 5.38 25.25 -5.22
CA ALA A 202 3.91 25.35 -5.21
C ALA A 202 3.30 24.97 -6.57
N THR A 203 3.97 25.32 -7.68
CA THR A 203 3.52 24.95 -9.03
C THR A 203 3.57 23.45 -9.25
N ALA A 204 4.67 22.78 -8.90
CA ALA A 204 4.78 21.32 -9.01
C ALA A 204 3.74 20.61 -8.13
N GLN A 205 3.47 21.13 -6.94
CA GLN A 205 2.45 20.61 -6.05
C GLN A 205 1.04 20.71 -6.68
N GLU A 206 0.69 21.86 -7.29
CA GLU A 206 -0.58 22.04 -7.98
C GLU A 206 -0.71 21.16 -9.23
N GLU A 207 0.37 20.96 -9.97
CA GLU A 207 0.43 20.06 -11.11
C GLU A 207 0.19 18.61 -10.69
N TRP A 208 0.78 18.20 -9.58
CA TRP A 208 0.57 16.87 -9.01
C TRP A 208 -0.91 16.66 -8.65
N TRP A 209 -1.57 17.62 -7.98
CA TRP A 209 -3.00 17.53 -7.65
C TRP A 209 -3.90 17.46 -8.87
N ARG A 210 -3.59 18.24 -9.93
CA ARG A 210 -4.31 18.17 -11.21
C ARG A 210 -4.15 16.80 -11.88
N GLY A 211 -2.94 16.28 -11.90
CA GLY A 211 -2.66 14.95 -12.43
C GLY A 211 -3.34 13.82 -11.63
N LEU A 212 -3.46 14.00 -10.30
CA LEU A 212 -4.18 13.06 -9.44
C LEU A 212 -5.68 13.04 -9.75
N ALA A 213 -6.30 14.21 -10.03
CA ALA A 213 -7.70 14.27 -10.46
C ALA A 213 -7.94 13.49 -11.76
N VAL A 214 -7.06 13.64 -12.76
CA VAL A 214 -7.13 12.87 -14.01
C VAL A 214 -6.98 11.36 -13.74
N LEU A 215 -6.11 10.98 -12.82
CA LEU A 215 -5.91 9.57 -12.47
C LEU A 215 -7.14 8.97 -11.77
N ARG A 216 -7.79 9.76 -10.91
CA ARG A 216 -9.05 9.40 -10.27
C ARG A 216 -10.15 9.15 -11.32
N ASP A 217 -10.30 10.04 -12.30
CA ASP A 217 -11.30 9.90 -13.37
C ASP A 217 -11.06 8.63 -14.20
N ARG A 218 -9.81 8.31 -14.55
CA ARG A 218 -9.45 7.05 -15.21
C ARG A 218 -9.79 5.81 -14.39
N PHE A 219 -9.69 5.90 -13.07
CA PHE A 219 -10.08 4.79 -12.22
C PHE A 219 -11.61 4.64 -12.17
N ASP A 220 -12.35 5.73 -12.18
CA ASP A 220 -13.81 5.70 -12.25
C ASP A 220 -14.29 5.05 -13.56
N GLU A 221 -13.70 5.42 -14.71
CA GLU A 221 -13.93 4.76 -16.00
C GLU A 221 -13.64 3.25 -15.97
N ALA A 222 -12.52 2.85 -15.31
CA ALA A 222 -12.16 1.44 -15.16
C ALA A 222 -13.16 0.66 -14.30
N GLN A 223 -13.73 1.26 -13.27
CA GLN A 223 -14.78 0.67 -12.45
C GLN A 223 -16.08 0.49 -13.22
N GLU A 224 -16.49 1.50 -13.98
CA GLU A 224 -17.67 1.42 -14.86
C GLU A 224 -17.51 0.30 -15.87
N ALA A 225 -16.36 0.21 -16.53
CA ALA A 225 -16.07 -0.85 -17.51
C ALA A 225 -16.06 -2.25 -16.85
N ALA A 226 -15.70 -2.36 -15.57
CA ALA A 226 -15.72 -3.60 -14.80
C ALA A 226 -17.10 -3.92 -14.20
N GLY A 227 -18.07 -3.01 -14.29
CA GLY A 227 -19.38 -3.15 -13.64
C GLY A 227 -19.30 -3.27 -12.11
N ARG A 228 -18.28 -2.66 -11.48
CA ARG A 228 -18.01 -2.75 -10.04
C ARG A 228 -17.75 -1.37 -9.44
N SER A 229 -18.06 -1.24 -8.16
CA SER A 229 -17.71 -0.07 -7.35
C SER A 229 -16.70 -0.48 -6.26
N VAL A 230 -15.50 0.06 -6.35
CA VAL A 230 -14.46 -0.05 -5.32
C VAL A 230 -14.60 1.15 -4.39
N ARG A 231 -14.91 0.89 -3.12
CA ARG A 231 -15.25 1.96 -2.16
C ARG A 231 -14.03 2.64 -1.57
N ASP A 232 -13.00 1.85 -1.21
CA ASP A 232 -11.84 2.37 -0.51
C ASP A 232 -10.80 2.87 -1.51
N ARG A 233 -10.37 4.13 -1.33
CA ARG A 233 -9.39 4.80 -2.18
C ARG A 233 -8.28 5.37 -1.32
N TYR A 234 -7.10 4.80 -1.46
CA TYR A 234 -5.91 5.11 -0.68
C TYR A 234 -4.98 6.03 -1.47
N LEU A 235 -4.68 7.19 -0.92
CA LEU A 235 -3.69 8.12 -1.46
C LEU A 235 -2.43 8.15 -0.59
N SER A 236 -1.27 7.79 -1.15
CA SER A 236 0.00 8.15 -0.53
C SER A 236 0.25 9.64 -0.72
N LEU A 237 0.09 10.45 0.32
CA LEU A 237 0.33 11.90 0.25
C LEU A 237 1.78 12.21 -0.08
N ASP A 238 2.70 11.34 0.31
CA ASP A 238 4.14 11.52 0.08
C ASP A 238 4.60 11.05 -1.31
N GLY A 239 3.67 10.79 -2.21
CA GLY A 239 3.89 10.79 -3.65
C GLY A 239 3.93 12.20 -4.26
N ALA A 240 3.49 13.21 -3.51
CA ALA A 240 3.54 14.62 -3.88
C ALA A 240 4.95 15.22 -3.72
N PRO A 241 5.26 16.34 -4.40
CA PRO A 241 6.55 17.03 -4.24
C PRO A 241 6.83 17.51 -2.81
N VAL A 242 5.77 17.91 -2.09
CA VAL A 242 5.90 18.38 -0.69
C VAL A 242 5.62 17.22 0.24
N PHE A 243 6.57 16.90 1.13
CA PHE A 243 6.38 15.88 2.17
C PHE A 243 5.21 16.28 3.10
N SER A 244 4.25 15.39 3.28
CA SER A 244 3.01 15.65 4.01
C SER A 244 3.27 16.06 5.46
N LEU A 245 4.26 15.47 6.12
CA LEU A 245 4.68 15.82 7.49
C LEU A 245 5.79 16.87 7.54
N SER A 246 5.94 17.71 6.51
CA SER A 246 6.76 18.92 6.59
C SER A 246 6.19 19.94 7.59
N SER A 247 4.86 19.96 7.76
CA SER A 247 4.13 20.69 8.78
C SER A 247 2.73 20.14 8.99
N LEU A 248 2.10 20.43 10.13
CA LEU A 248 0.68 20.07 10.35
C LEU A 248 -0.25 20.74 9.32
N ALA A 249 0.06 21.96 8.89
CA ALA A 249 -0.72 22.66 7.87
C ALA A 249 -0.67 21.94 6.52
N ALA A 250 0.52 21.45 6.10
CA ALA A 250 0.67 20.67 4.87
C ALA A 250 -0.13 19.36 4.92
N LEU A 251 -0.13 18.68 6.06
CA LEU A 251 -0.93 17.47 6.25
C LEU A 251 -2.43 17.78 6.17
N THR A 252 -2.89 18.81 6.86
CA THR A 252 -4.31 19.20 6.89
C THR A 252 -4.81 19.55 5.49
N GLU A 253 -4.08 20.39 4.75
CA GLU A 253 -4.39 20.72 3.36
C GLU A 253 -4.43 19.46 2.48
N GLY A 254 -3.44 18.56 2.64
CA GLY A 254 -3.39 17.29 1.90
C GLY A 254 -4.60 16.41 2.16
N VAL A 255 -5.04 16.29 3.41
CA VAL A 255 -6.24 15.52 3.80
C VAL A 255 -7.51 16.13 3.20
N GLU A 256 -7.68 17.46 3.29
CA GLU A 256 -8.85 18.16 2.75
C GLU A 256 -8.93 18.04 1.22
N ARG A 257 -7.82 18.20 0.52
CA ARG A 257 -7.75 18.05 -0.94
C ARG A 257 -7.99 16.62 -1.39
N ALA A 258 -7.44 15.64 -0.69
CA ALA A 258 -7.71 14.23 -0.94
C ALA A 258 -9.20 13.90 -0.76
N ALA A 259 -9.81 14.41 0.30
CA ALA A 259 -11.23 14.24 0.55
C ALA A 259 -12.09 14.87 -0.56
N ALA A 260 -11.75 16.07 -1.02
CA ALA A 260 -12.43 16.74 -2.14
C ALA A 260 -12.34 15.95 -3.46
N LEU A 261 -11.28 15.15 -3.65
CA LEU A 261 -11.13 14.23 -4.78
C LEU A 261 -11.81 12.87 -4.56
N GLY A 262 -12.50 12.65 -3.43
CA GLY A 262 -13.21 11.40 -3.12
C GLY A 262 -12.31 10.26 -2.65
N PHE A 263 -11.09 10.54 -2.19
CA PHE A 263 -10.28 9.55 -1.47
C PHE A 263 -10.89 9.30 -0.09
N THR A 264 -10.85 8.06 0.35
CA THR A 264 -11.38 7.63 1.66
C THR A 264 -10.30 7.45 2.69
N ASP A 265 -9.06 7.27 2.21
CA ASP A 265 -7.89 6.99 3.01
C ASP A 265 -6.69 7.81 2.51
N VAL A 266 -5.95 8.39 3.43
CA VAL A 266 -4.63 8.95 3.15
C VAL A 266 -3.55 8.19 3.91
N VAL A 267 -2.37 8.08 3.31
CA VAL A 267 -1.22 7.38 3.87
C VAL A 267 -0.04 8.32 3.89
N VAL A 268 0.55 8.50 5.06
CA VAL A 268 1.76 9.30 5.29
C VAL A 268 2.92 8.38 5.69
N HIS A 269 4.16 8.89 5.69
CA HIS A 269 5.32 8.11 6.14
C HIS A 269 5.82 8.60 7.49
N TRP A 270 6.26 7.66 8.32
CA TRP A 270 6.99 7.99 9.54
C TRP A 270 8.23 8.82 9.16
N PRO A 271 8.42 10.03 9.75
CA PRO A 271 9.50 10.92 9.35
C PRO A 271 10.87 10.32 9.65
N ARG A 272 11.77 10.48 8.70
CA ARG A 272 13.19 10.09 8.81
C ARG A 272 14.05 11.30 9.17
N PRO A 273 15.23 11.09 9.78
CA PRO A 273 16.12 12.20 10.10
C PRO A 273 16.73 12.87 8.86
N ALA A 274 16.82 12.16 7.71
CA ALA A 274 17.41 12.67 6.48
C ALA A 274 16.94 11.90 5.25
N GLY A 275 17.18 12.44 4.05
CA GLY A 275 16.86 11.81 2.77
C GLY A 275 15.37 11.80 2.46
N VAL A 276 14.90 10.75 1.78
CA VAL A 276 13.49 10.59 1.47
C VAL A 276 12.67 10.53 2.77
N TYR A 277 11.52 11.21 2.80
CA TYR A 277 10.65 11.37 3.98
C TYR A 277 11.32 12.08 5.16
N ALA A 278 12.34 12.91 4.90
CA ALA A 278 12.99 13.71 5.94
C ALA A 278 11.98 14.64 6.61
N GLY A 279 11.90 14.56 7.95
CA GLY A 279 10.94 15.33 8.73
C GLY A 279 11.25 15.26 10.21
N ARG A 280 10.43 15.92 11.02
CA ARG A 280 10.60 16.00 12.47
C ARG A 280 9.52 15.19 13.17
N LEU A 281 9.91 14.48 14.23
CA LEU A 281 9.00 13.66 15.03
C LEU A 281 7.91 14.52 15.68
N GLU A 282 8.24 15.72 16.09
CA GLU A 282 7.28 16.65 16.72
C GLU A 282 6.12 17.00 15.78
N VAL A 283 6.34 17.02 14.46
CA VAL A 283 5.26 17.23 13.48
C VAL A 283 4.35 15.99 13.40
N LEU A 284 4.90 14.79 13.47
CA LEU A 284 4.12 13.56 13.54
C LEU A 284 3.32 13.48 14.86
N GLU A 285 3.89 13.87 15.98
CA GLU A 285 3.18 13.94 17.27
C GLU A 285 2.04 14.95 17.22
N ALA A 286 2.27 16.14 16.67
CA ALA A 286 1.21 17.14 16.44
C ALA A 286 0.12 16.63 15.47
N ALA A 287 0.50 15.86 14.46
CA ALA A 287 -0.43 15.20 13.55
C ALA A 287 -1.26 14.14 14.29
N ALA A 288 -0.65 13.37 15.19
CA ALA A 288 -1.34 12.38 16.02
C ALA A 288 -2.40 13.05 16.94
N ASP A 289 -2.07 14.19 17.56
CA ASP A 289 -3.03 14.97 18.35
C ASP A 289 -4.17 15.51 17.50
N ALA A 290 -3.93 15.80 16.22
CA ALA A 290 -4.93 16.31 15.29
C ALA A 290 -5.77 15.21 14.61
N LEU A 291 -5.44 13.92 14.78
CA LEU A 291 -6.13 12.80 14.11
C LEU A 291 -7.67 12.87 14.24
N PRO A 292 -8.28 13.16 15.41
CA PRO A 292 -9.73 13.22 15.50
C PRO A 292 -10.35 14.24 14.55
N SER A 293 -9.68 15.40 14.36
CA SER A 293 -10.14 16.45 13.44
C SER A 293 -9.93 16.05 11.97
N LEU A 294 -8.79 15.46 11.64
CA LEU A 294 -8.47 14.98 10.30
C LEU A 294 -9.40 13.84 9.87
N GLN A 295 -9.71 12.93 10.78
CA GLN A 295 -10.63 11.80 10.54
C GLN A 295 -12.08 12.26 10.37
N ALA A 296 -12.45 13.43 10.94
CA ALA A 296 -13.78 14.02 10.77
C ALA A 296 -14.01 14.63 9.37
N VAL A 297 -12.96 14.86 8.57
CA VAL A 297 -13.08 15.31 7.17
C VAL A 297 -13.78 14.23 6.35
N LEU A 298 -14.89 14.61 5.70
CA LEU A 298 -15.69 13.67 4.90
C LEU A 298 -15.24 13.70 3.44
N PRO A 299 -15.01 12.52 2.83
CA PRO A 299 -14.80 12.45 1.38
C PRO A 299 -15.99 12.99 0.62
N ALA A 300 -15.72 13.63 -0.54
CA ALA A 300 -16.79 14.05 -1.44
C ALA A 300 -17.68 12.87 -1.84
N ALA A 301 -18.98 13.13 -1.88
CA ALA A 301 -19.93 12.15 -2.40
C ALA A 301 -19.60 11.83 -3.86
N ARG A 302 -19.82 10.60 -4.26
CA ARG A 302 -19.70 10.18 -5.67
C ARG A 302 -21.10 10.19 -6.26
N ASP A 303 -21.24 10.87 -7.38
CA ASP A 303 -22.46 10.86 -8.18
C ASP A 303 -22.70 9.51 -8.84
#